data_4a35e743941a48d936a155b0ade54e28
#
_entry.id   4a35e743941a48d936a155b0ade54e28
#
_cell.length_a   1.000
_cell.length_b   1.000
_cell.length_c   1.000
_cell.angle_alpha   90.00
_cell.angle_beta   90.00
_cell.angle_gamma   90.00
#
_symmetry.space_group_name_H-M   'P 1'
#
loop_
_entity.id
_entity.type
_entity.pdbx_description
1 polymer ?
#
loop_
_entity_poly.entity_id
_entity_poly.type
_entity_poly.pdbx_seq_one_letter_code
_entity_poly.pdbx_strand_id
1 'polypeptide(L)'
;MNLQQTAFAIYELMKSFSILKITNCMTRLRLQLNTEDIANLPLKELKNIPNVLGVNLNDNELQIILGPGKVNEVTSEFKKLYANKNLETNAQNTNQDTNNNQKQFGNAEELHQQIRKKNATPFKLLLKRISNIFMPLIPAFIACG
;
A
#
# COMPACT_ATOMS: atom_id res chain seq x y z
N MET A 1 24.38 -6.81 -10.33
CA MET A 1 23.57 -6.33 -9.20
C MET A 1 22.43 -7.31 -8.99
N ASN A 2 22.24 -7.83 -7.80
CA ASN A 2 21.16 -8.76 -7.52
C ASN A 2 19.82 -8.00 -7.33
N LEU A 3 18.71 -8.74 -7.28
CA LEU A 3 17.38 -8.12 -7.20
C LEU A 3 17.13 -7.40 -5.87
N GLN A 4 17.74 -7.86 -4.80
CA GLN A 4 17.70 -7.21 -3.49
C GLN A 4 18.39 -5.84 -3.52
N GLN A 5 19.55 -5.75 -4.17
CA GLN A 5 20.24 -4.47 -4.35
C GLN A 5 19.45 -3.51 -5.25
N THR A 6 18.77 -4.04 -6.25
CA THR A 6 17.86 -3.26 -7.08
C THR A 6 16.69 -2.70 -6.26
N ALA A 7 16.07 -3.52 -5.41
CA ALA A 7 15.00 -3.09 -4.49
C ALA A 7 15.49 -2.02 -3.51
N PHE A 8 16.69 -2.20 -2.97
CA PHE A 8 17.32 -1.23 -2.07
C PHE A 8 17.62 0.09 -2.76
N ALA A 9 18.15 0.06 -3.99
CA ALA A 9 18.42 1.28 -4.77
C ALA A 9 17.13 2.06 -5.08
N ILE A 10 16.07 1.36 -5.43
CA ILE A 10 14.73 1.98 -5.62
C ILE A 10 14.25 2.59 -4.29
N TYR A 11 14.40 1.85 -3.19
CA TYR A 11 14.00 2.32 -1.87
C TYR A 11 14.74 3.59 -1.45
N GLU A 12 16.06 3.65 -1.65
CA GLU A 12 16.88 4.82 -1.31
C GLU A 12 16.40 6.08 -2.02
N LEU A 13 16.03 5.97 -3.30
CA LEU A 13 15.50 7.09 -4.07
C LEU A 13 14.06 7.46 -3.68
N MET A 14 13.29 6.48 -3.23
CA MET A 14 11.87 6.66 -2.93
C MET A 14 11.56 6.87 -1.43
N LYS A 15 12.53 6.72 -0.55
CA LYS A 15 12.32 6.82 0.91
C LYS A 15 11.83 8.20 1.38
N SER A 16 12.11 9.27 0.63
CA SER A 16 11.68 10.63 0.96
C SER A 16 10.23 10.92 0.57
N PHE A 17 9.65 10.06 -0.26
CA PHE A 17 8.32 10.25 -0.83
C PHE A 17 7.25 9.48 -0.06
N SER A 18 6.04 10.03 -0.04
CA SER A 18 4.87 9.41 0.60
C SER A 18 4.20 8.42 -0.35
N ILE A 19 4.49 7.14 -0.16
CA ILE A 19 3.90 6.07 -0.96
C ILE A 19 2.59 5.62 -0.30
N LEU A 20 1.48 5.82 -1.00
CA LEU A 20 0.14 5.48 -0.53
C LEU A 20 -0.18 4.00 -0.74
N LYS A 21 0.32 3.42 -1.83
CA LYS A 21 0.06 2.03 -2.19
C LYS A 21 1.21 1.44 -2.99
N ILE A 22 1.56 0.20 -2.69
CA ILE A 22 2.58 -0.57 -3.39
C ILE A 22 1.92 -1.80 -3.98
N THR A 23 1.90 -1.89 -5.30
CA THR A 23 1.38 -3.03 -6.06
C THR A 23 2.34 -3.44 -7.16
N ASN A 24 2.12 -4.57 -7.76
CA ASN A 24 2.86 -4.98 -8.94
C ASN A 24 1.97 -5.75 -9.92
N CYS A 25 2.35 -5.73 -11.18
CA CYS A 25 1.85 -6.66 -12.19
C CYS A 25 3.00 -7.58 -12.66
N MET A 26 2.82 -8.32 -13.74
CA MET A 26 3.81 -9.31 -14.21
C MET A 26 5.18 -8.69 -14.56
N THR A 27 5.24 -7.43 -14.91
CA THR A 27 6.46 -6.76 -15.41
C THR A 27 6.79 -5.44 -14.73
N ARG A 28 5.88 -4.88 -13.93
CA ARG A 28 6.01 -3.53 -13.39
C ARG A 28 5.72 -3.49 -11.89
N LEU A 29 6.58 -2.82 -11.15
CA LEU A 29 6.30 -2.34 -9.80
C LEU A 29 5.52 -1.03 -9.93
N ARG A 30 4.41 -0.90 -9.22
CA ARG A 30 3.53 0.27 -9.22
C ARG A 30 3.48 0.89 -7.85
N LEU A 31 3.86 2.14 -7.77
CA LEU A 31 3.86 2.94 -6.55
C LEU A 31 2.87 4.09 -6.72
N GLN A 32 1.82 4.10 -5.94
CA GLN A 32 0.89 5.22 -5.89
C GLN A 32 1.42 6.26 -4.90
N LEU A 33 1.62 7.47 -5.37
CA LEU A 33 2.24 8.56 -4.63
C LEU A 33 1.21 9.63 -4.28
N ASN A 34 1.57 10.49 -3.32
CA ASN A 34 0.83 11.71 -3.10
C ASN A 34 1.09 12.69 -4.26
N THR A 35 0.08 13.46 -4.63
CA THR A 35 0.13 14.41 -5.77
C THR A 35 1.22 15.47 -5.61
N GLU A 36 1.52 15.86 -4.39
CA GLU A 36 2.56 16.85 -4.06
C GLU A 36 3.99 16.37 -4.36
N ASP A 37 4.20 15.06 -4.31
CA ASP A 37 5.53 14.45 -4.46
C ASP A 37 5.93 14.24 -5.93
N ILE A 38 4.99 14.34 -6.86
CA ILE A 38 5.18 13.96 -8.27
C ILE A 38 6.20 14.85 -8.98
N ALA A 39 6.20 16.14 -8.69
CA ALA A 39 7.08 17.11 -9.37
C ALA A 39 8.57 16.87 -9.09
N ASN A 40 8.91 16.26 -7.97
CA ASN A 40 10.30 16.08 -7.51
C ASN A 40 10.81 14.63 -7.68
N LEU A 41 10.11 13.80 -8.44
CA LEU A 41 10.50 12.40 -8.62
C LEU A 41 11.82 12.24 -9.37
N PRO A 42 12.75 11.41 -8.86
CA PRO A 42 14.05 11.16 -9.48
C PRO A 42 13.94 10.14 -10.63
N LEU A 43 13.16 10.47 -11.66
CA LEU A 43 12.86 9.55 -12.77
C LEU A 43 14.10 9.12 -13.56
N LYS A 44 15.09 10.02 -13.69
CA LYS A 44 16.34 9.72 -14.39
C LYS A 44 17.21 8.73 -13.61
N GLU A 45 17.31 8.94 -12.31
CA GLU A 45 18.08 8.08 -11.43
C GLU A 45 17.44 6.68 -11.35
N LEU A 46 16.12 6.62 -11.27
CA LEU A 46 15.39 5.35 -11.27
C LEU A 46 15.61 4.54 -12.56
N LYS A 47 15.69 5.23 -13.72
CA LYS A 47 15.99 4.58 -15.01
C LYS A 47 17.41 4.02 -15.09
N ASN A 48 18.34 4.62 -14.36
CA ASN A 48 19.75 4.22 -14.35
C ASN A 48 20.04 3.03 -13.42
N ILE A 49 19.07 2.62 -12.60
CA ILE A 49 19.24 1.46 -11.72
C ILE A 49 19.35 0.18 -12.55
N PRO A 50 20.37 -0.66 -12.32
CA PRO A 50 20.48 -1.95 -12.96
C PRO A 50 19.22 -2.80 -12.75
N ASN A 51 18.81 -3.55 -13.76
CA ASN A 51 17.57 -4.33 -13.84
C ASN A 51 16.28 -3.51 -14.03
N VAL A 52 16.33 -2.20 -13.98
CA VAL A 52 15.20 -1.33 -14.38
C VAL A 52 15.25 -1.15 -15.89
N LEU A 53 14.21 -1.60 -16.58
CA LEU A 53 14.09 -1.50 -18.05
C LEU A 53 13.50 -0.14 -18.47
N GLY A 54 12.76 0.49 -17.60
CA GLY A 54 12.16 1.79 -17.84
C GLY A 54 11.32 2.26 -16.67
N VAL A 55 10.97 3.53 -16.69
CA VAL A 55 10.12 4.18 -15.69
C VAL A 55 9.06 4.97 -16.42
N ASN A 56 7.83 4.82 -16.01
CA ASN A 56 6.69 5.57 -16.52
C ASN A 56 5.93 6.20 -15.35
N LEU A 57 5.50 7.43 -15.54
CA LEU A 57 4.66 8.14 -14.59
C LEU A 57 3.30 8.39 -15.26
N ASN A 58 2.25 7.96 -14.61
CA ASN A 58 0.89 8.14 -15.07
C ASN A 58 0.05 8.73 -13.93
N ASP A 59 -0.34 9.99 -14.06
CA ASP A 59 -0.97 10.78 -12.99
C ASP A 59 -0.14 10.73 -11.70
N ASN A 60 -0.62 10.01 -10.68
CA ASN A 60 0.07 9.83 -9.40
C ASN A 60 0.61 8.40 -9.20
N GLU A 61 0.65 7.59 -10.25
CA GLU A 61 1.18 6.23 -10.23
C GLU A 61 2.54 6.17 -10.94
N LEU A 62 3.59 5.90 -10.18
CA LEU A 62 4.91 5.61 -10.71
C LEU A 62 5.03 4.13 -11.04
N GLN A 63 5.36 3.82 -12.28
CA GLN A 63 5.53 2.46 -12.77
C GLN A 63 7.01 2.21 -13.11
N ILE A 64 7.62 1.28 -12.40
CA ILE A 64 9.01 0.86 -12.63
C ILE A 64 8.99 -0.50 -13.34
N ILE A 65 9.47 -0.52 -14.57
CA ILE A 65 9.47 -1.70 -15.42
C ILE A 65 10.70 -2.54 -15.11
N LEU A 66 10.51 -3.74 -14.60
CA LEU A 66 11.57 -4.66 -14.19
C LEU A 66 11.64 -5.92 -15.06
N GLY A 67 10.56 -6.20 -15.79
CA GLY A 67 10.43 -7.40 -16.60
C GLY A 67 9.87 -8.61 -15.84
N PRO A 68 9.50 -9.66 -16.57
CA PRO A 68 8.88 -10.85 -15.99
C PRO A 68 9.85 -11.60 -15.08
N GLY A 69 9.33 -12.13 -13.97
CA GLY A 69 10.09 -12.90 -12.99
C GLY A 69 10.83 -12.06 -11.95
N LYS A 70 11.32 -10.88 -12.29
CA LYS A 70 12.09 -10.02 -11.38
C LYS A 70 11.20 -9.15 -10.50
N VAL A 71 10.05 -8.73 -11.01
CA VAL A 71 9.16 -7.77 -10.33
C VAL A 71 8.65 -8.26 -9.00
N ASN A 72 8.32 -9.54 -8.86
CA ASN A 72 7.77 -10.09 -7.62
C ASN A 72 8.79 -10.05 -6.48
N GLU A 73 10.03 -10.44 -6.77
CA GLU A 73 11.11 -10.42 -5.78
C GLU A 73 11.47 -9.00 -5.38
N VAL A 74 11.67 -8.11 -6.35
CA VAL A 74 11.95 -6.69 -6.08
C VAL A 74 10.83 -6.04 -5.30
N THR A 75 9.57 -6.31 -5.65
CA THR A 75 8.41 -5.75 -4.92
C THR A 75 8.34 -6.25 -3.48
N SER A 76 8.62 -7.53 -3.25
CA SER A 76 8.63 -8.13 -1.92
C SER A 76 9.70 -7.48 -1.03
N GLU A 77 10.92 -7.36 -1.54
CA GLU A 77 12.02 -6.72 -0.81
C GLU A 77 11.76 -5.23 -0.58
N PHE A 78 11.25 -4.53 -1.58
CA PHE A 78 10.87 -3.11 -1.45
C PHE A 78 9.80 -2.91 -0.37
N LYS A 79 8.77 -3.75 -0.31
CA LYS A 79 7.73 -3.68 0.72
C LYS A 79 8.30 -3.89 2.13
N LYS A 80 9.24 -4.83 2.29
CA LYS A 80 9.91 -5.07 3.58
C LYS A 80 10.69 -3.83 4.04
N LEU A 81 11.48 -3.24 3.14
CA LEU A 81 12.26 -2.04 3.44
C LEU A 81 11.36 -0.85 3.81
N TYR A 82 10.27 -0.66 3.07
CA TYR A 82 9.34 0.43 3.31
C TYR A 82 8.51 0.25 4.59
N ALA A 83 8.15 -0.99 4.93
CA ALA A 83 7.46 -1.31 6.18
C ALA A 83 8.35 -1.05 7.41
N ASN A 84 9.63 -1.41 7.35
CA ASN A 84 10.59 -1.17 8.41
C ASN A 84 10.77 0.33 8.68
N LYS A 85 10.83 1.15 7.64
CA LYS A 85 10.85 2.62 7.79
C LYS A 85 9.67 3.15 8.59
N ASN A 86 8.46 2.66 8.30
CA ASN A 86 7.25 3.11 8.99
C ASN A 86 7.21 2.68 10.46
N LEU A 87 7.87 1.59 10.81
CA LEU A 87 8.04 1.15 12.20
C LEU A 87 9.00 2.07 12.97
N GLU A 88 10.09 2.49 12.35
CA GLU A 88 11.06 3.42 12.96
C GLU A 88 10.47 4.82 13.17
N THR A 89 9.65 5.29 12.22
CA THR A 89 9.01 6.61 12.32
C THR A 89 7.93 6.65 13.41
N ASN A 90 7.25 5.53 13.66
CA ASN A 90 6.26 5.41 14.73
C ASN A 90 6.89 5.21 16.12
N ALA A 91 8.14 4.77 16.21
CA ALA A 91 8.85 4.59 17.47
C ALA A 91 9.25 5.91 18.14
N GLN A 92 9.25 7.02 17.43
CA GLN A 92 9.57 8.34 17.98
C GLN A 92 8.36 9.10 18.55
N ASN A 93 7.14 8.62 18.39
CA ASN A 93 5.92 9.30 18.85
C ASN A 93 5.07 8.52 19.85
N THR A 94 5.58 7.45 20.43
CA THR A 94 4.89 6.75 21.54
C THR A 94 5.87 6.41 22.64
N ASN A 95 6.05 7.37 23.54
CA ASN A 95 6.30 7.04 24.92
C ASN A 95 4.97 6.60 25.54
N GLN A 96 4.96 5.37 26.04
CA GLN A 96 3.98 4.64 26.86
C GLN A 96 3.14 3.65 26.08
N ASP A 97 3.47 2.47 26.20
CA ASP A 97 3.18 1.35 27.06
C ASP A 97 3.73 0.05 26.50
N THR A 98 4.71 -0.43 27.23
CA THR A 98 5.17 -1.81 27.23
C THR A 98 4.02 -2.77 27.50
N ASN A 99 3.84 -3.74 26.61
CA ASN A 99 3.91 -5.14 27.03
C ASN A 99 3.79 -6.12 25.85
N ASN A 100 4.89 -6.82 25.67
CA ASN A 100 4.98 -8.26 25.43
C ASN A 100 3.82 -8.90 24.65
N ASN A 101 4.13 -9.32 23.42
CA ASN A 101 4.14 -10.77 23.20
C ASN A 101 4.66 -11.09 21.81
N GLN A 102 5.86 -11.63 21.82
CA GLN A 102 6.29 -12.65 20.86
C GLN A 102 5.28 -13.80 20.89
N LYS A 103 5.07 -14.36 19.73
CA LYS A 103 4.45 -15.64 19.37
C LYS A 103 3.08 -15.45 18.74
N GLN A 104 3.02 -15.85 17.58
CA GLN A 104 2.68 -17.14 17.03
C GLN A 104 2.00 -16.94 15.68
N PHE A 105 2.65 -17.39 14.67
CA PHE A 105 2.01 -17.88 13.47
C PHE A 105 1.02 -18.99 13.89
N GLY A 106 -0.25 -18.70 13.83
CA GLY A 106 -1.28 -19.67 14.15
C GLY A 106 -2.61 -18.99 14.47
N ASN A 107 -3.54 -19.09 13.59
CA ASN A 107 -4.95 -18.78 13.65
C ASN A 107 -5.37 -17.53 12.88
N ALA A 108 -5.61 -17.75 11.60
CA ALA A 108 -6.29 -16.82 10.70
C ALA A 108 -7.70 -16.40 11.22
N GLU A 109 -8.30 -17.19 12.09
CA GLU A 109 -9.62 -16.93 12.67
C GLU A 109 -9.61 -15.81 13.73
N GLU A 110 -8.59 -15.73 14.56
CA GLU A 110 -8.47 -14.64 15.54
C GLU A 110 -8.15 -13.30 14.88
N LEU A 111 -7.39 -13.32 13.79
CA LEU A 111 -7.11 -12.12 13.03
C LEU A 111 -8.38 -11.52 12.40
N HIS A 112 -9.30 -12.39 11.95
CA HIS A 112 -10.59 -11.95 11.42
C HIS A 112 -11.50 -11.34 12.50
N GLN A 113 -11.43 -11.79 13.73
CA GLN A 113 -12.21 -11.21 14.83
C GLN A 113 -11.66 -9.86 15.30
N GLN A 114 -10.34 -9.68 15.30
CA GLN A 114 -9.71 -8.40 15.64
C GLN A 114 -9.93 -7.33 14.57
N ILE A 115 -9.93 -7.73 13.30
CA ILE A 115 -10.26 -6.84 12.18
C ILE A 115 -11.72 -6.41 12.22
N ARG A 116 -12.63 -7.28 12.64
CA ARG A 116 -14.06 -6.94 12.82
C ARG A 116 -14.30 -5.91 13.93
N LYS A 117 -13.52 -5.93 15.00
CA LYS A 117 -13.64 -4.96 16.11
C LYS A 117 -13.02 -3.62 15.80
N LYS A 118 -11.96 -3.58 14.99
CA LYS A 118 -11.28 -2.33 14.61
C LYS A 118 -11.97 -1.57 13.47
N ASN A 119 -12.77 -2.26 12.66
CA ASN A 119 -13.50 -1.68 11.53
C ASN A 119 -14.93 -1.26 11.85
N ALA A 120 -15.31 -1.21 13.12
CA ALA A 120 -16.53 -0.54 13.55
C ALA A 120 -16.34 0.99 13.54
N THR A 121 -15.92 1.52 12.41
CA THR A 121 -15.86 2.96 12.20
C THR A 121 -17.29 3.52 12.14
N PRO A 122 -17.53 4.73 12.68
CA PRO A 122 -18.84 5.39 12.63
C PRO A 122 -19.37 5.54 11.19
N PHE A 123 -18.50 5.49 10.21
CA PHE A 123 -18.83 5.51 8.79
C PHE A 123 -19.63 4.27 8.34
N LYS A 124 -19.32 3.10 8.90
CA LYS A 124 -20.04 1.86 8.60
C LYS A 124 -21.47 1.86 9.19
N LEU A 125 -21.65 2.49 10.33
CA LEU A 125 -22.95 2.72 10.94
C LEU A 125 -23.77 3.76 10.15
N LEU A 126 -23.11 4.76 9.59
CA LEU A 126 -23.72 5.77 8.72
C LEU A 126 -24.20 5.13 7.41
N LEU A 127 -23.38 4.28 6.77
CA LEU A 127 -23.78 3.53 5.57
C LEU A 127 -24.97 2.59 5.83
N LYS A 128 -25.01 1.95 7.00
CA LYS A 128 -26.12 1.10 7.41
C LYS A 128 -27.41 1.90 7.64
N ARG A 129 -27.30 3.14 8.11
CA ARG A 129 -28.43 4.06 8.24
C ARG A 129 -28.96 4.53 6.89
N ILE A 130 -28.07 4.82 5.95
CA ILE A 130 -28.41 5.23 4.59
C ILE A 130 -29.09 4.08 3.84
N SER A 131 -28.62 2.83 4.00
CA SER A 131 -29.25 1.64 3.42
C SER A 131 -30.70 1.45 3.88
N ASN A 132 -30.98 1.71 5.15
CA ASN A 132 -32.35 1.60 5.68
C ASN A 132 -33.31 2.69 5.18
N ILE A 133 -32.78 3.82 4.74
CA ILE A 133 -33.58 4.91 4.12
C ILE A 133 -33.89 4.60 2.66
N PHE A 134 -33.01 3.89 1.96
CA PHE A 134 -33.18 3.50 0.57
C PHE A 134 -34.10 2.29 0.37
N MET A 135 -34.26 1.43 1.37
CA MET A 135 -35.12 0.25 1.30
C MET A 135 -36.60 0.56 1.02
N PRO A 136 -37.22 1.59 1.59
CA PRO A 136 -38.64 1.91 1.26
C PRO A 136 -38.82 2.56 -0.10
N LEU A 137 -37.76 2.99 -0.78
CA LEU A 137 -37.84 3.59 -2.13
C LEU A 137 -37.83 2.54 -3.25
N ILE A 138 -37.28 1.37 -3.02
CA ILE A 138 -37.18 0.30 -4.01
C ILE A 138 -38.56 -0.24 -4.45
N PRO A 139 -39.55 -0.49 -3.55
CA PRO A 139 -40.88 -0.90 -3.97
C PRO A 139 -41.63 0.15 -4.79
N ALA A 140 -41.38 1.43 -4.56
CA ALA A 140 -42.00 2.51 -5.32
C ALA A 140 -41.53 2.56 -6.78
N PHE A 141 -40.26 2.25 -7.05
CA PHE A 141 -39.70 2.12 -8.39
C PHE A 141 -40.20 0.90 -9.16
N ILE A 142 -40.46 -0.20 -8.46
CA ILE A 142 -40.96 -1.45 -9.04
C ILE A 142 -42.48 -1.33 -9.34
N ALA A 143 -43.23 -0.58 -8.54
CA ALA A 143 -44.65 -0.35 -8.73
C ALA A 143 -45.00 0.61 -9.89
N CYS A 144 -44.05 1.48 -10.29
CA CYS A 144 -44.20 2.39 -11.44
C CYS A 144 -43.68 1.82 -12.77
N GLY A 145 -43.08 0.66 -12.75
CA GLY A 145 -42.59 -0.06 -13.94
C GLY A 145 -43.49 -1.21 -14.30
#